data_44e62610c14339139b6aaf1c83a3fe3c
#
_entry.id   44e62610c14339139b6aaf1c83a3fe3c
#
_cell.length_a   1.000
_cell.length_b   1.000
_cell.length_c   1.000
_cell.angle_alpha   90.00
_cell.angle_beta   90.00
_cell.angle_gamma   90.00
#
_symmetry.space_group_name_H-M   'P 1'
#
loop_
_entity.id
_entity.type
_entity.pdbx_description
1 polymer ?
#
loop_
_entity_poly.entity_id
_entity_poly.type
_entity_poly.pdbx_seq_one_letter_code
_entity_poly.pdbx_strand_id
1 'polypeptide(L)'
;MLYLNQKQAEPGPREWQRPLLAADGYLFLGMPARALAELESIEDSAQHASPVLRARVRVLLHLKRWETANALSEAGVSMYPEENEFTVQRAFALHQLKKGTDAVKVLLNAPDWIRRTGILHYNLACYEAQLGDLTTARQCIKAAIEINSSFKKNARTDPDLARLWN
;
A
#
# COMPACT_ATOMS: atom_id res chain seq x y z
N MET A 1 30.50 -33.60 -14.84
CA MET A 1 29.07 -33.24 -14.71
C MET A 1 29.01 -31.85 -14.07
N LEU A 2 28.97 -30.80 -14.94
CA LEU A 2 29.04 -29.41 -14.50
C LEU A 2 27.58 -28.89 -14.40
N TYR A 3 27.08 -28.75 -13.17
CA TYR A 3 25.85 -28.01 -12.92
C TYR A 3 26.18 -26.53 -13.11
N LEU A 4 25.89 -26.00 -14.28
CA LEU A 4 25.82 -24.57 -14.52
C LEU A 4 24.60 -24.04 -13.74
N ASN A 5 24.91 -23.46 -12.60
CA ASN A 5 23.98 -22.62 -11.84
C ASN A 5 23.64 -21.42 -12.72
N GLN A 6 22.57 -21.52 -13.52
CA GLN A 6 21.97 -20.37 -14.17
C GLN A 6 21.38 -19.51 -13.04
N LYS A 7 22.20 -18.64 -12.43
CA LYS A 7 21.69 -17.41 -11.87
C LYS A 7 20.94 -16.74 -13.00
N GLN A 8 19.63 -16.82 -12.98
CA GLN A 8 18.80 -15.92 -13.79
C GLN A 8 19.29 -14.52 -13.43
N ALA A 9 19.89 -13.85 -14.40
CA ALA A 9 20.30 -12.46 -14.25
C ALA A 9 19.03 -11.69 -13.89
N GLU A 10 19.03 -11.06 -12.72
CA GLU A 10 17.97 -10.11 -12.40
C GLU A 10 17.92 -9.11 -13.55
N PRO A 11 16.74 -8.85 -14.14
CA PRO A 11 16.62 -7.90 -15.23
C PRO A 11 17.23 -6.58 -14.76
N GLY A 12 18.17 -6.06 -15.55
CA GLY A 12 18.95 -4.89 -15.17
C GLY A 12 18.04 -3.72 -14.78
N PRO A 13 18.40 -2.91 -13.76
CA PRO A 13 17.53 -1.86 -13.20
C PRO A 13 17.01 -0.84 -14.21
N ARG A 14 17.42 -0.90 -15.47
CA ARG A 14 17.12 0.10 -16.50
C ARG A 14 15.86 -0.21 -17.33
N GLU A 15 15.42 -1.46 -17.47
CA GLU A 15 14.35 -1.82 -18.41
C GLU A 15 12.96 -1.46 -17.90
N TRP A 16 12.71 -1.59 -16.59
CA TRP A 16 11.43 -1.22 -15.99
C TRP A 16 11.39 0.21 -15.39
N GLN A 17 12.54 0.91 -15.30
CA GLN A 17 12.59 2.26 -14.71
C GLN A 17 11.79 3.30 -15.52
N ARG A 18 11.87 3.25 -16.86
CA ARG A 18 11.12 4.18 -17.73
C ARG A 18 9.62 4.00 -17.60
N PRO A 19 9.06 2.77 -17.77
CA PRO A 19 7.64 2.53 -17.54
C PRO A 19 7.17 2.89 -16.13
N LEU A 20 7.96 2.63 -15.09
CA LEU A 20 7.64 3.04 -13.71
C LEU A 20 7.51 4.56 -13.59
N LEU A 21 8.49 5.30 -14.11
CA LEU A 21 8.47 6.76 -14.06
C LEU A 21 7.29 7.33 -14.86
N ALA A 22 6.98 6.76 -16.01
CA ALA A 22 5.83 7.14 -16.82
C ALA A 22 4.52 6.85 -16.07
N ALA A 23 4.40 5.68 -15.44
CA ALA A 23 3.25 5.32 -14.63
C ALA A 23 3.02 6.29 -13.46
N ASP A 24 4.07 6.69 -12.75
CA ASP A 24 3.99 7.69 -11.69
C ASP A 24 3.54 9.05 -12.24
N GLY A 25 4.06 9.47 -13.38
CA GLY A 25 3.63 10.68 -14.07
C GLY A 25 2.14 10.64 -14.45
N TYR A 26 1.68 9.52 -14.99
CA TYR A 26 0.26 9.34 -15.32
C TYR A 26 -0.65 9.32 -14.09
N LEU A 27 -0.21 8.71 -12.98
CA LEU A 27 -0.97 8.77 -11.73
C LEU A 27 -1.08 10.22 -11.20
N PHE A 28 0.01 10.98 -11.26
CA PHE A 28 0.00 12.38 -10.88
C PHE A 28 -0.97 13.21 -11.73
N LEU A 29 -1.10 12.89 -13.01
CA LEU A 29 -2.06 13.52 -13.94
C LEU A 29 -3.49 12.97 -13.82
N GLY A 30 -3.78 12.06 -12.87
CA GLY A 30 -5.09 11.45 -12.71
C GLY A 30 -5.47 10.49 -13.85
N MET A 31 -4.49 9.88 -14.50
CA MET A 31 -4.66 8.98 -15.66
C MET A 31 -4.27 7.52 -15.32
N PRO A 32 -4.93 6.86 -14.35
CA PRO A 32 -4.49 5.56 -13.85
C PRO A 32 -4.59 4.44 -14.90
N ALA A 33 -5.47 4.55 -15.89
CA ALA A 33 -5.54 3.57 -16.98
C ALA A 33 -4.29 3.60 -17.87
N ARG A 34 -3.73 4.80 -18.13
CA ARG A 34 -2.46 4.93 -18.85
C ARG A 34 -1.29 4.45 -18.01
N ALA A 35 -1.31 4.75 -16.70
CA ALA A 35 -0.31 4.22 -15.79
C ALA A 35 -0.28 2.69 -15.80
N LEU A 36 -1.45 2.04 -15.83
CA LEU A 36 -1.52 0.58 -15.93
C LEU A 36 -0.90 0.07 -17.22
N ALA A 37 -1.23 0.68 -18.37
CA ALA A 37 -0.69 0.28 -19.67
C ALA A 37 0.85 0.36 -19.72
N GLU A 38 1.45 1.39 -19.09
CA GLU A 38 2.91 1.49 -18.97
C GLU A 38 3.49 0.32 -18.16
N LEU A 39 2.86 -0.03 -17.03
CA LEU A 39 3.33 -1.15 -16.21
C LEU A 39 3.13 -2.51 -16.90
N GLU A 40 2.11 -2.66 -17.74
CA GLU A 40 1.85 -3.86 -18.55
C GLU A 40 2.86 -4.03 -19.69
N SER A 41 3.52 -2.95 -20.11
CA SER A 41 4.60 -3.00 -21.11
C SER A 41 5.92 -3.55 -20.58
N ILE A 42 6.06 -3.68 -19.28
CA ILE A 42 7.25 -4.26 -18.62
C ILE A 42 7.30 -5.76 -18.91
N GLU A 43 8.47 -6.28 -19.25
CA GLU A 43 8.67 -7.71 -19.52
C GLU A 43 8.23 -8.59 -18.34
N ASP A 44 7.72 -9.78 -18.65
CA ASP A 44 7.19 -10.74 -17.66
C ASP A 44 8.21 -11.09 -16.58
N SER A 45 9.48 -11.17 -16.93
CA SER A 45 10.59 -11.44 -16.01
C SER A 45 10.72 -10.41 -14.89
N ALA A 46 10.32 -9.16 -15.13
CA ALA A 46 10.40 -8.05 -14.20
C ALA A 46 9.07 -7.71 -13.50
N GLN A 47 7.95 -8.34 -13.92
CA GLN A 47 6.62 -8.04 -13.37
C GLN A 47 6.51 -8.30 -11.86
N HIS A 48 7.34 -9.20 -11.33
CA HIS A 48 7.37 -9.54 -9.90
C HIS A 48 8.39 -8.73 -9.10
N ALA A 49 9.21 -7.89 -9.74
CA ALA A 49 10.14 -7.01 -9.03
C ALA A 49 9.38 -6.08 -8.07
N SER A 50 9.87 -5.94 -6.83
CA SER A 50 9.16 -5.18 -5.80
C SER A 50 8.72 -3.78 -6.25
N PRO A 51 9.54 -2.95 -6.91
CA PRO A 51 9.10 -1.63 -7.36
C PRO A 51 7.94 -1.69 -8.36
N VAL A 52 7.95 -2.67 -9.28
CA VAL A 52 6.90 -2.86 -10.29
C VAL A 52 5.61 -3.30 -9.61
N LEU A 53 5.70 -4.29 -8.71
CA LEU A 53 4.56 -4.81 -7.97
C LEU A 53 3.87 -3.73 -7.14
N ARG A 54 4.65 -2.92 -6.41
CA ARG A 54 4.12 -1.78 -5.63
C ARG A 54 3.41 -0.76 -6.51
N ALA A 55 4.02 -0.40 -7.63
CA ALA A 55 3.41 0.53 -8.58
C ALA A 55 2.09 -0.02 -9.14
N ARG A 56 2.04 -1.31 -9.49
CA ARG A 56 0.80 -1.98 -9.96
C ARG A 56 -0.29 -1.95 -8.91
N VAL A 57 0.02 -2.28 -7.66
CA VAL A 57 -0.95 -2.18 -6.57
C VAL A 57 -1.47 -0.76 -6.45
N ARG A 58 -0.60 0.24 -6.42
CA ARG A 58 -0.98 1.66 -6.34
C ARG A 58 -1.90 2.08 -7.49
N VAL A 59 -1.59 1.69 -8.73
CA VAL A 59 -2.44 1.96 -9.90
C VAL A 59 -3.80 1.28 -9.77
N LEU A 60 -3.85 0.01 -9.33
CA LEU A 60 -5.09 -0.72 -9.11
C LEU A 60 -5.98 -0.06 -8.04
N LEU A 61 -5.38 0.47 -6.98
CA LEU A 61 -6.09 1.25 -5.95
C LEU A 61 -6.71 2.53 -6.55
N HIS A 62 -5.99 3.25 -7.41
CA HIS A 62 -6.53 4.41 -8.13
C HIS A 62 -7.65 4.04 -9.12
N LEU A 63 -7.58 2.86 -9.74
CA LEU A 63 -8.62 2.31 -10.59
C LEU A 63 -9.80 1.72 -9.83
N LYS A 64 -9.77 1.74 -8.49
CA LYS A 64 -10.77 1.14 -7.59
C LYS A 64 -10.96 -0.37 -7.83
N ARG A 65 -9.91 -1.06 -8.33
CA ARG A 65 -9.90 -2.51 -8.50
C ARG A 65 -9.47 -3.19 -7.21
N TRP A 66 -10.34 -3.08 -6.18
CA TRP A 66 -9.99 -3.38 -4.79
C TRP A 66 -9.61 -4.84 -4.56
N GLU A 67 -10.35 -5.78 -5.16
CA GLU A 67 -10.09 -7.23 -5.04
C GLU A 67 -8.73 -7.59 -5.61
N THR A 68 -8.41 -7.10 -6.81
CA THR A 68 -7.13 -7.35 -7.46
C THR A 68 -5.98 -6.70 -6.69
N ALA A 69 -6.19 -5.47 -6.19
CA ALA A 69 -5.20 -4.77 -5.37
C ALA A 69 -4.93 -5.53 -4.06
N ASN A 70 -5.97 -6.06 -3.39
CA ASN A 70 -5.82 -6.87 -2.18
C ASN A 70 -5.02 -8.14 -2.46
N ALA A 71 -5.38 -8.91 -3.50
CA ALA A 71 -4.67 -10.15 -3.85
C ALA A 71 -3.22 -9.89 -4.21
N LEU A 72 -2.94 -8.84 -4.99
CA LEU A 72 -1.58 -8.48 -5.39
C LEU A 72 -0.74 -7.98 -4.20
N SER A 73 -1.34 -7.21 -3.27
CA SER A 73 -0.68 -6.77 -2.04
C SER A 73 -0.38 -7.95 -1.11
N GLU A 74 -1.28 -8.94 -1.02
CA GLU A 74 -1.05 -10.16 -0.24
C GLU A 74 0.15 -10.95 -0.77
N ALA A 75 0.24 -11.12 -2.09
CA ALA A 75 1.43 -11.71 -2.72
C ALA A 75 2.69 -10.88 -2.41
N GLY A 76 2.59 -9.54 -2.49
CA GLY A 76 3.68 -8.63 -2.14
C GLY A 76 4.17 -8.77 -0.71
N VAL A 77 3.27 -8.88 0.27
CA VAL A 77 3.62 -9.14 1.69
C VAL A 77 4.38 -10.46 1.82
N SER A 78 3.99 -11.50 1.08
CA SER A 78 4.64 -12.80 1.14
C SER A 78 6.03 -12.81 0.50
N MET A 79 6.20 -12.07 -0.61
CA MET A 79 7.46 -12.02 -1.37
C MET A 79 8.47 -11.03 -0.79
N TYR A 80 7.99 -9.94 -0.19
CA TYR A 80 8.78 -8.81 0.31
C TYR A 80 8.31 -8.40 1.71
N PRO A 81 8.47 -9.27 2.72
CA PRO A 81 7.94 -9.03 4.07
C PRO A 81 8.55 -7.81 4.76
N GLU A 82 9.70 -7.33 4.30
CA GLU A 82 10.36 -6.12 4.79
C GLU A 82 9.75 -4.82 4.23
N GLU A 83 8.89 -4.89 3.21
CA GLU A 83 8.29 -3.71 2.60
C GLU A 83 6.90 -3.41 3.20
N ASN A 84 6.83 -2.36 4.01
CA ASN A 84 5.60 -1.97 4.71
C ASN A 84 4.47 -1.51 3.79
N GLU A 85 4.82 -1.05 2.59
CA GLU A 85 3.85 -0.50 1.64
C GLU A 85 2.79 -1.52 1.25
N PHE A 86 3.18 -2.79 1.02
CA PHE A 86 2.22 -3.85 0.69
C PHE A 86 1.21 -4.11 1.81
N THR A 87 1.66 -4.12 3.06
CA THR A 87 0.77 -4.29 4.22
C THR A 87 -0.26 -3.16 4.30
N VAL A 88 0.19 -1.92 4.13
CA VAL A 88 -0.68 -0.73 4.16
C VAL A 88 -1.65 -0.72 2.98
N GLN A 89 -1.16 -1.02 1.78
CA GLN A 89 -1.99 -1.09 0.56
C GLN A 89 -3.06 -2.19 0.66
N ARG A 90 -2.70 -3.36 1.22
CA ARG A 90 -3.64 -4.45 1.48
C ARG A 90 -4.74 -4.04 2.44
N ALA A 91 -4.37 -3.45 3.57
CA ALA A 91 -5.34 -2.98 4.54
C ALA A 91 -6.28 -1.92 3.96
N PHE A 92 -5.76 -1.00 3.14
CA PHE A 92 -6.56 -0.02 2.43
C PHE A 92 -7.55 -0.67 1.45
N ALA A 93 -7.10 -1.63 0.64
CA ALA A 93 -7.99 -2.35 -0.28
C ALA A 93 -9.11 -3.07 0.47
N LEU A 94 -8.81 -3.76 1.57
CA LEU A 94 -9.80 -4.43 2.44
C LEU A 94 -10.81 -3.43 3.02
N HIS A 95 -10.34 -2.27 3.47
CA HIS A 95 -11.22 -1.22 3.97
C HIS A 95 -12.21 -0.74 2.88
N GLN A 96 -11.73 -0.51 1.66
CA GLN A 96 -12.59 -0.13 0.53
C GLN A 96 -13.61 -1.22 0.17
N LEU A 97 -13.27 -2.49 0.36
CA LEU A 97 -14.16 -3.65 0.20
C LEU A 97 -15.18 -3.80 1.36
N LYS A 98 -15.24 -2.83 2.30
CA LYS A 98 -16.08 -2.89 3.50
C LYS A 98 -15.72 -4.05 4.45
N LYS A 99 -14.50 -4.54 4.37
CA LYS A 99 -13.90 -5.55 5.25
C LYS A 99 -13.03 -4.89 6.33
N GLY A 100 -13.58 -3.89 7.04
CA GLY A 100 -12.84 -3.07 8.00
C GLY A 100 -12.16 -3.88 9.10
N THR A 101 -12.83 -4.88 9.65
CA THR A 101 -12.24 -5.77 10.66
C THR A 101 -11.02 -6.53 10.13
N ASP A 102 -11.05 -6.98 8.88
CA ASP A 102 -9.90 -7.66 8.27
C ASP A 102 -8.77 -6.67 7.98
N ALA A 103 -9.10 -5.44 7.58
CA ALA A 103 -8.11 -4.38 7.41
C ALA A 103 -7.36 -4.09 8.73
N VAL A 104 -8.08 -3.97 9.84
CA VAL A 104 -7.49 -3.80 11.19
C VAL A 104 -6.60 -4.99 11.54
N LYS A 105 -7.07 -6.23 11.34
CA LYS A 105 -6.26 -7.44 11.60
C LYS A 105 -4.96 -7.46 10.81
N VAL A 106 -4.97 -7.07 9.54
CA VAL A 106 -3.76 -6.99 8.70
C VAL A 106 -2.75 -6.04 9.31
N LEU A 107 -3.18 -4.86 9.77
CA LEU A 107 -2.28 -3.89 10.38
C LEU A 107 -1.77 -4.32 11.77
N LEU A 108 -2.62 -4.91 12.59
CA LEU A 108 -2.24 -5.38 13.94
C LEU A 108 -1.28 -6.57 13.89
N ASN A 109 -1.38 -7.42 12.88
CA ASN A 109 -0.50 -8.57 12.68
C ASN A 109 0.79 -8.21 11.90
N ALA A 110 0.97 -6.95 11.54
CA ALA A 110 2.20 -6.50 10.89
C ALA A 110 3.42 -6.66 11.83
N PRO A 111 4.63 -6.91 11.29
CA PRO A 111 5.86 -6.92 12.08
C PRO A 111 6.05 -5.64 12.89
N ASP A 112 6.76 -5.72 14.03
CA ASP A 112 6.94 -4.61 14.97
C ASP A 112 7.51 -3.34 14.31
N TRP A 113 8.43 -3.49 13.38
CA TRP A 113 9.04 -2.36 12.70
C TRP A 113 8.04 -1.62 11.79
N ILE A 114 7.05 -2.32 11.19
CA ILE A 114 5.94 -1.71 10.46
C ILE A 114 4.99 -1.03 11.45
N ARG A 115 4.69 -1.68 12.58
CA ARG A 115 3.78 -1.14 13.60
C ARG A 115 4.29 0.15 14.25
N ARG A 116 5.57 0.46 14.12
CA ARG A 116 6.17 1.72 14.60
C ARG A 116 6.06 2.87 13.59
N THR A 117 5.41 2.68 12.46
CA THR A 117 5.25 3.72 11.45
C THR A 117 4.00 4.56 11.69
N GLY A 118 4.11 5.88 11.50
CA GLY A 118 2.96 6.78 11.66
C GLY A 118 1.81 6.49 10.70
N ILE A 119 2.12 6.01 9.48
CA ILE A 119 1.10 5.69 8.49
C ILE A 119 0.24 4.49 8.92
N LEU A 120 0.81 3.49 9.59
CA LEU A 120 0.04 2.37 10.12
C LEU A 120 -0.95 2.85 11.17
N HIS A 121 -0.49 3.64 12.14
CA HIS A 121 -1.36 4.20 13.18
C HIS A 121 -2.43 5.11 12.60
N TYR A 122 -2.12 5.88 11.59
CA TYR A 122 -3.10 6.72 10.89
C TYR A 122 -4.22 5.88 10.26
N ASN A 123 -3.86 4.84 9.51
CA ASN A 123 -4.86 3.96 8.90
C ASN A 123 -5.67 3.19 9.93
N LEU A 124 -5.05 2.71 11.02
CA LEU A 124 -5.79 2.12 12.13
C LEU A 124 -6.82 3.09 12.71
N ALA A 125 -6.45 4.36 12.90
CA ALA A 125 -7.38 5.36 13.39
C ALA A 125 -8.59 5.53 12.47
N CYS A 126 -8.37 5.58 11.15
CA CYS A 126 -9.45 5.67 10.17
C CYS A 126 -10.37 4.45 10.24
N TYR A 127 -9.80 3.24 10.27
CA TYR A 127 -10.60 2.01 10.24
C TYR A 127 -11.36 1.79 11.53
N GLU A 128 -10.75 2.03 12.70
CA GLU A 128 -11.42 1.94 14.00
C GLU A 128 -12.55 3.00 14.13
N ALA A 129 -12.33 4.21 13.64
CA ALA A 129 -13.36 5.26 13.64
C ALA A 129 -14.57 4.83 12.80
N GLN A 130 -14.35 4.22 11.64
CA GLN A 130 -15.41 3.70 10.78
C GLN A 130 -16.13 2.49 11.41
N LEU A 131 -15.42 1.65 12.17
CA LEU A 131 -15.99 0.54 12.93
C LEU A 131 -16.73 1.01 14.18
N GLY A 132 -16.56 2.26 14.61
CA GLY A 132 -17.23 2.87 15.75
C GLY A 132 -16.41 2.87 17.05
N ASP A 133 -15.22 2.28 17.07
CA ASP A 133 -14.32 2.38 18.22
C ASP A 133 -13.55 3.71 18.20
N LEU A 134 -14.25 4.76 18.62
CA LEU A 134 -13.68 6.11 18.66
C LEU A 134 -12.58 6.25 19.73
N THR A 135 -12.58 5.39 20.74
CA THR A 135 -11.56 5.41 21.79
C THR A 135 -10.22 4.95 21.24
N THR A 136 -10.19 3.78 20.63
CA THR A 136 -9.00 3.24 19.95
C THR A 136 -8.55 4.16 18.82
N ALA A 137 -9.49 4.69 18.02
CA ALA A 137 -9.17 5.62 16.95
C ALA A 137 -8.45 6.89 17.46
N ARG A 138 -8.87 7.47 18.60
CA ARG A 138 -8.18 8.62 19.19
C ARG A 138 -6.77 8.28 19.67
N GLN A 139 -6.57 7.09 20.23
CA GLN A 139 -5.24 6.64 20.64
C GLN A 139 -4.32 6.46 19.43
N CYS A 140 -4.82 5.83 18.37
CA CYS A 140 -4.07 5.60 17.15
C CYS A 140 -3.69 6.91 16.45
N ILE A 141 -4.62 7.87 16.31
CA ILE A 141 -4.31 9.15 15.66
C ILE A 141 -3.31 9.97 16.48
N LYS A 142 -3.37 9.91 17.80
CA LYS A 142 -2.38 10.54 18.67
C LYS A 142 -1.00 9.95 18.43
N ALA A 143 -0.87 8.62 18.42
CA ALA A 143 0.40 7.93 18.14
C ALA A 143 0.94 8.29 16.74
N ALA A 144 0.08 8.34 15.72
CA ALA A 144 0.48 8.76 14.37
C ALA A 144 1.09 10.16 14.36
N ILE A 145 0.45 11.13 15.05
CA ILE A 145 0.90 12.52 15.12
C ILE A 145 2.20 12.66 15.93
N GLU A 146 2.37 11.87 16.99
CA GLU A 146 3.61 11.84 17.77
C GLU A 146 4.80 11.35 16.95
N ILE A 147 4.57 10.34 16.08
CA ILE A 147 5.60 9.83 15.16
C ILE A 147 5.89 10.84 14.03
N ASN A 148 4.85 11.44 13.46
CA ASN A 148 4.97 12.42 12.39
C ASN A 148 3.87 13.48 12.48
N SER A 149 4.25 14.69 12.87
CA SER A 149 3.33 15.82 13.07
C SER A 149 2.55 16.23 11.82
N SER A 150 3.00 15.86 10.61
CA SER A 150 2.28 16.15 9.36
C SER A 150 0.88 15.53 9.31
N PHE A 151 0.67 14.41 10.01
CA PHE A 151 -0.64 13.76 10.11
C PHE A 151 -1.70 14.62 10.81
N LYS A 152 -1.30 15.59 11.65
CA LYS A 152 -2.25 16.47 12.35
C LYS A 152 -3.13 17.27 11.38
N LYS A 153 -2.54 17.78 10.30
CA LYS A 153 -3.28 18.52 9.27
C LYS A 153 -4.25 17.60 8.52
N ASN A 154 -3.75 16.45 8.09
CA ASN A 154 -4.52 15.47 7.32
C ASN A 154 -5.71 14.94 8.14
N ALA A 155 -5.47 14.60 9.41
CA ALA A 155 -6.50 14.05 10.29
C ALA A 155 -7.72 14.96 10.48
N ARG A 156 -7.53 16.27 10.43
CA ARG A 156 -8.64 17.24 10.60
C ARG A 156 -9.57 17.34 9.40
N THR A 157 -9.08 16.98 8.23
CA THR A 157 -9.83 17.08 6.96
C THR A 157 -10.23 15.72 6.41
N ASP A 158 -9.77 14.65 7.06
CA ASP A 158 -10.07 13.28 6.63
C ASP A 158 -11.52 12.91 7.00
N PRO A 159 -12.37 12.60 6.02
CA PRO A 159 -13.76 12.23 6.28
C PRO A 159 -13.90 10.97 7.14
N ASP A 160 -12.93 10.03 7.08
CA ASP A 160 -12.96 8.82 7.89
C ASP A 160 -12.77 9.11 9.38
N LEU A 161 -12.12 10.23 9.71
CA LEU A 161 -11.87 10.68 11.08
C LEU A 161 -12.85 11.76 11.57
N ALA A 162 -13.81 12.20 10.73
CA ALA A 162 -14.72 13.29 11.07
C ALA A 162 -15.44 13.09 12.41
N ARG A 163 -15.80 11.83 12.74
CA ARG A 163 -16.47 11.47 14.02
C ARG A 163 -15.62 11.68 15.27
N LEU A 164 -14.31 11.86 15.12
CA LEU A 164 -13.42 12.12 16.28
C LEU A 164 -13.48 13.58 16.74
N TRP A 165 -13.95 14.48 15.89
CA TRP A 165 -13.91 15.92 16.11
C TRP A 165 -15.28 16.53 16.45
N ASN A 166 -16.36 15.73 16.35
CA ASN A 166 -17.73 16.06 16.72
C ASN A 166 -18.03 15.58 18.19
#